data_f32b4566cd0fbaa1011723f105d9ce10
#
_entry.id   f32b4566cd0fbaa1011723f105d9ce10
#
_cell.length_a   1.000
_cell.length_b   1.000
_cell.length_c   1.000
_cell.angle_alpha   90.00
_cell.angle_beta   90.00
_cell.angle_gamma   90.00
#
_symmetry.space_group_name_H-M   'P 1'
#
loop_
_entity.id
_entity.type
_entity.pdbx_description
1 polymer ?
#
loop_
_entity_poly.entity_id
_entity_poly.type
_entity_poly.pdbx_seq_one_letter_code
_entity_poly.pdbx_strand_id
1 'polypeptide(L)'
;MRKITVIIALFILLPLWAAETGTYHSLGNAFEITVGGGYSSLGYKVNNVADQLPSKTSGSYSLQAHIGYNWFFCEYMGLAVGADIQHYGQKTTLNGLLTWSGVTDTDGEKYDHLLNLNNWTEQHNYWAVEIPVSFVFSFPVVQDKLYITAQVGGTYGIPLSAKYAGSGSLTHSGYYAPWGMTLADKPNHGFYTEQGFNPKGTLSKKNYWTVFAKAGVAIPLVEHLDLLVQAYFNYALTAIGQSGSNETLGFRNDRPGQEEAHYFMQNYTDLSNTSVITGAFKPWSVGLEIGVRYTIPTKKTNTYPCRCLYNYWM
;
A
#
# COMPACT_ATOMS: atom_id res chain seq x y z
N MET A 1 13.07 21.91 2.00
CA MET A 1 12.98 21.62 3.46
C MET A 1 12.47 22.79 4.30
N ARG A 2 12.90 24.04 4.10
CA ARG A 2 12.42 25.23 4.88
C ARG A 2 10.89 25.50 4.83
N LYS A 3 10.20 25.17 3.75
CA LYS A 3 8.73 25.42 3.59
C LYS A 3 7.85 24.46 4.40
N ILE A 4 8.31 23.22 4.63
CA ILE A 4 7.57 22.22 5.42
C ILE A 4 7.65 22.55 6.91
N THR A 5 8.81 23.04 7.38
CA THR A 5 8.99 23.44 8.78
C THR A 5 8.08 24.60 9.19
N VAL A 6 7.83 25.55 8.27
CA VAL A 6 6.92 26.69 8.51
C VAL A 6 5.46 26.24 8.63
N ILE A 7 5.04 25.25 7.82
CA ILE A 7 3.67 24.73 7.88
C ILE A 7 3.43 23.97 9.18
N ILE A 8 4.38 23.15 9.62
CA ILE A 8 4.33 22.43 10.91
C ILE A 8 4.33 23.41 12.07
N ALA A 9 5.16 24.46 12.03
CA ALA A 9 5.18 25.49 13.07
C ALA A 9 3.88 26.31 13.11
N LEU A 10 3.24 26.59 11.97
CA LEU A 10 1.95 27.26 11.91
C LEU A 10 0.83 26.44 12.55
N PHE A 11 0.81 25.12 12.32
CA PHE A 11 -0.16 24.20 12.92
C PHE A 11 0.03 24.02 14.43
N ILE A 12 1.26 24.16 14.95
CA ILE A 12 1.54 24.11 16.39
C ILE A 12 1.17 25.42 17.11
N LEU A 13 1.19 26.56 16.42
CA LEU A 13 0.90 27.89 17.00
C LEU A 13 -0.58 28.27 16.96
N LEU A 14 -1.40 27.70 16.05
CA LEU A 14 -2.83 27.97 15.97
C LEU A 14 -3.63 27.63 17.24
N PRO A 15 -3.33 26.56 18.01
CA PRO A 15 -4.12 26.24 19.23
C PRO A 15 -3.83 27.14 20.42
N LEU A 16 -2.76 27.94 20.40
CA LEU A 16 -2.42 28.84 21.51
C LEU A 16 -3.33 30.08 21.59
N TRP A 17 -4.04 30.40 20.53
CA TRP A 17 -4.95 31.55 20.46
C TRP A 17 -6.42 31.25 20.72
N ALA A 18 -6.85 29.96 20.63
CA ALA A 18 -8.23 29.54 20.79
C ALA A 18 -8.63 29.19 22.23
N ALA A 19 -7.79 29.45 23.23
CA ALA A 19 -7.85 28.80 24.54
C ALA A 19 -8.54 29.58 25.64
N GLU A 20 -9.57 30.37 25.36
CA GLU A 20 -10.29 31.14 26.40
C GLU A 20 -11.69 30.66 26.80
N THR A 21 -12.21 29.61 26.23
CA THR A 21 -13.52 29.08 26.65
C THR A 21 -13.37 27.70 27.26
N GLY A 22 -13.24 27.66 28.58
CA GLY A 22 -13.22 26.40 29.36
C GLY A 22 -14.57 25.69 29.27
N THR A 23 -14.72 24.82 28.33
CA THR A 23 -15.84 23.89 28.22
C THR A 23 -15.35 22.48 28.42
N TYR A 24 -15.87 21.82 29.43
CA TYR A 24 -15.59 20.44 29.80
C TYR A 24 -16.02 19.51 28.67
N HIS A 25 -15.08 18.97 27.91
CA HIS A 25 -15.34 17.90 26.94
C HIS A 25 -15.65 16.61 27.70
N SER A 26 -16.92 16.33 27.89
CA SER A 26 -17.32 14.97 28.26
C SER A 26 -16.99 14.05 27.09
N LEU A 27 -16.11 13.06 27.29
CA LEU A 27 -15.89 12.00 26.32
C LEU A 27 -17.22 11.25 26.15
N GLY A 28 -17.97 11.60 25.15
CA GLY A 28 -19.21 10.98 24.72
C GLY A 28 -19.02 10.22 23.42
N ASN A 29 -20.09 9.66 22.91
CA ASN A 29 -20.09 9.09 21.57
C ASN A 29 -19.68 10.14 20.54
N ALA A 30 -18.85 9.78 19.60
CA ALA A 30 -18.31 10.73 18.65
C ALA A 30 -18.29 10.18 17.22
N PHE A 31 -18.47 11.06 16.24
CA PHE A 31 -18.15 10.80 14.84
C PHE A 31 -16.75 11.34 14.52
N GLU A 32 -16.05 10.60 13.68
CA GLU A 32 -14.70 10.94 13.26
C GLU A 32 -14.61 10.90 11.74
N ILE A 33 -13.98 11.92 11.15
CA ILE A 33 -13.65 11.95 9.71
C ILE A 33 -12.20 12.38 9.60
N THR A 34 -11.36 11.53 8.99
CA THR A 34 -9.96 11.83 8.76
C THR A 34 -9.55 11.55 7.32
N VAL A 35 -8.54 12.27 6.85
CA VAL A 35 -7.85 12.02 5.58
C VAL A 35 -6.36 11.95 5.85
N GLY A 36 -5.69 11.03 5.19
CA GLY A 36 -4.29 10.79 5.45
C GLY A 36 -3.50 10.43 4.20
N GLY A 37 -2.21 10.55 4.32
CA GLY A 37 -1.27 10.17 3.29
C GLY A 37 0.05 9.69 3.88
N GLY A 38 0.77 8.89 3.11
CA GLY A 38 2.01 8.32 3.58
C GLY A 38 2.71 7.46 2.54
N TYR A 39 3.38 6.46 3.03
CA TYR A 39 4.12 5.48 2.25
C TYR A 39 3.49 4.10 2.39
N SER A 40 3.43 3.35 1.30
CA SER A 40 2.94 1.98 1.29
C SER A 40 3.79 1.06 0.43
N SER A 41 3.67 -0.22 0.68
CA SER A 41 4.25 -1.28 -0.13
C SER A 41 3.29 -2.47 -0.15
N LEU A 42 3.28 -3.22 -1.24
CA LEU A 42 2.50 -4.46 -1.37
C LEU A 42 3.20 -5.67 -0.72
N GLY A 43 4.40 -5.47 -0.16
CA GLY A 43 5.11 -6.47 0.64
C GLY A 43 5.64 -7.67 -0.14
N TYR A 44 5.64 -7.65 -1.46
CA TYR A 44 6.25 -8.70 -2.26
C TYR A 44 7.73 -8.42 -2.53
N LYS A 45 8.47 -9.48 -2.79
CA LYS A 45 9.86 -9.43 -3.22
C LYS A 45 9.99 -10.15 -4.56
N VAL A 46 10.86 -9.66 -5.40
CA VAL A 46 11.25 -10.36 -6.62
C VAL A 46 12.22 -11.46 -6.23
N ASN A 47 11.76 -12.71 -6.25
CA ASN A 47 12.58 -13.86 -5.90
C ASN A 47 13.13 -14.51 -7.18
N ASN A 48 14.32 -15.09 -7.13
CA ASN A 48 14.96 -15.97 -8.14
C ASN A 48 15.28 -15.38 -9.52
N VAL A 49 14.76 -14.22 -9.90
CA VAL A 49 15.25 -13.48 -11.07
C VAL A 49 16.38 -12.53 -10.66
N ALA A 50 16.51 -12.28 -9.36
CA ALA A 50 17.51 -11.38 -8.81
C ALA A 50 18.96 -11.76 -9.17
N ASP A 51 19.23 -13.03 -9.41
CA ASP A 51 20.56 -13.49 -9.83
C ASP A 51 20.83 -13.18 -11.32
N GLN A 52 19.78 -13.04 -12.13
CA GLN A 52 19.87 -12.70 -13.56
C GLN A 52 19.43 -11.26 -13.85
N LEU A 53 18.50 -10.71 -13.06
CA LEU A 53 17.98 -9.37 -13.21
C LEU A 53 18.12 -8.55 -11.92
N PRO A 54 19.04 -7.59 -11.87
CA PRO A 54 19.09 -6.61 -10.79
C PRO A 54 17.73 -5.91 -10.66
N SER A 55 17.03 -6.16 -9.56
CA SER A 55 15.72 -5.58 -9.29
C SER A 55 15.77 -4.59 -8.13
N LYS A 56 15.12 -3.45 -8.30
CA LYS A 56 14.92 -2.48 -7.23
C LYS A 56 13.44 -2.29 -6.99
N THR A 57 12.98 -2.77 -5.84
CA THR A 57 11.60 -2.62 -5.40
C THR A 57 11.50 -1.48 -4.39
N SER A 58 10.56 -0.58 -4.58
CA SER A 58 10.28 0.52 -3.65
C SER A 58 8.77 0.63 -3.44
N GLY A 59 8.36 1.03 -2.23
CA GLY A 59 6.98 1.41 -2.01
C GLY A 59 6.63 2.68 -2.76
N SER A 60 5.36 3.00 -2.74
CA SER A 60 4.78 4.19 -3.35
C SER A 60 3.96 4.96 -2.32
N TYR A 61 3.28 6.00 -2.75
CA TYR A 61 2.40 6.76 -1.87
C TYR A 61 1.24 5.91 -1.36
N SER A 62 0.77 6.21 -0.15
CA SER A 62 -0.47 5.74 0.44
C SER A 62 -1.44 6.90 0.58
N LEU A 63 -2.72 6.64 0.37
CA LEU A 63 -3.80 7.57 0.68
C LEU A 63 -4.86 6.83 1.49
N GLN A 64 -5.40 7.51 2.50
CA GLN A 64 -6.46 6.98 3.35
C GLN A 64 -7.50 8.05 3.59
N ALA A 65 -8.78 7.67 3.54
CA ALA A 65 -9.89 8.48 4.02
C ALA A 65 -10.75 7.60 4.93
N HIS A 66 -11.08 8.11 6.10
CA HIS A 66 -11.79 7.40 7.15
C HIS A 66 -13.05 8.17 7.59
N ILE A 67 -14.11 7.43 7.82
CA ILE A 67 -15.29 7.87 8.56
C ILE A 67 -15.61 6.83 9.63
N GLY A 68 -15.80 7.25 10.87
CA GLY A 68 -16.00 6.32 11.99
C GLY A 68 -16.91 6.87 13.06
N TYR A 69 -17.36 5.95 13.88
CA TYR A 69 -18.13 6.19 15.08
C TYR A 69 -17.42 5.57 16.26
N ASN A 70 -17.17 6.39 17.29
CA ASN A 70 -16.50 6.02 18.52
C ASN A 70 -17.54 5.95 19.65
N TRP A 71 -17.63 4.83 20.30
CA TRP A 71 -18.47 4.61 21.47
C TRP A 71 -17.60 4.49 22.72
N PHE A 72 -17.52 5.55 23.53
CA PHE A 72 -16.78 5.56 24.78
C PHE A 72 -17.63 4.97 25.91
N PHE A 73 -17.21 3.81 26.42
CA PHE A 73 -17.82 3.17 27.58
C PHE A 73 -17.13 3.52 28.88
N CYS A 74 -15.94 4.12 28.82
CA CYS A 74 -15.20 4.71 29.93
C CYS A 74 -14.74 6.12 29.55
N GLU A 75 -14.25 6.87 30.54
CA GLU A 75 -13.70 8.22 30.33
C GLU A 75 -12.55 8.26 29.32
N TYR A 76 -11.73 7.21 29.28
CA TYR A 76 -10.50 7.18 28.48
C TYR A 76 -10.50 6.09 27.40
N MET A 77 -11.53 5.24 27.34
CA MET A 77 -11.52 4.07 26.50
C MET A 77 -12.88 3.82 25.85
N GLY A 78 -12.87 3.42 24.60
CA GLY A 78 -14.04 3.13 23.80
C GLY A 78 -13.80 2.08 22.74
N LEU A 79 -14.84 1.79 21.98
CA LEU A 79 -14.82 1.00 20.77
C LEU A 79 -15.12 1.92 19.59
N ALA A 80 -14.43 1.68 18.48
CA ALA A 80 -14.66 2.38 17.23
C ALA A 80 -15.00 1.40 16.11
N VAL A 81 -15.89 1.82 15.23
CA VAL A 81 -16.23 1.14 13.98
C VAL A 81 -16.34 2.17 12.88
N GLY A 82 -15.94 1.81 11.66
CA GLY A 82 -15.95 2.78 10.57
C GLY A 82 -15.87 2.16 9.19
N ALA A 83 -15.59 3.01 8.23
CA ALA A 83 -15.28 2.64 6.85
C ALA A 83 -14.11 3.50 6.36
N ASP A 84 -13.16 2.84 5.73
CA ASP A 84 -11.97 3.45 5.14
C ASP A 84 -11.95 3.24 3.64
N ILE A 85 -11.43 4.21 2.91
CA ILE A 85 -10.94 4.03 1.55
C ILE A 85 -9.43 4.09 1.62
N GLN A 86 -8.75 3.00 1.26
CA GLN A 86 -7.31 2.84 1.37
C GLN A 86 -6.68 2.61 0.00
N HIS A 87 -5.57 3.29 -0.27
CA HIS A 87 -4.70 3.06 -1.42
C HIS A 87 -3.37 2.50 -0.98
N TYR A 88 -2.95 1.42 -1.65
CA TYR A 88 -1.61 0.83 -1.53
C TYR A 88 -0.93 0.86 -2.88
N GLY A 89 0.35 1.23 -2.90
CA GLY A 89 1.15 1.27 -4.11
C GLY A 89 2.53 0.65 -3.94
N GLN A 90 3.09 0.17 -5.05
CA GLN A 90 4.47 -0.31 -5.13
C GLN A 90 5.01 -0.10 -6.53
N LYS A 91 6.31 0.19 -6.60
CA LYS A 91 7.06 0.38 -7.85
C LYS A 91 8.25 -0.57 -7.87
N THR A 92 8.45 -1.25 -9.00
CA THR A 92 9.62 -2.09 -9.23
C THR A 92 10.30 -1.67 -10.51
N THR A 93 11.62 -1.59 -10.47
CA THR A 93 12.47 -1.32 -11.64
C THR A 93 13.39 -2.51 -11.86
N LEU A 94 13.49 -2.97 -13.10
CA LEU A 94 14.35 -4.05 -13.55
C LEU A 94 15.24 -3.58 -14.67
N ASN A 95 16.48 -4.03 -14.63
CA ASN A 95 17.45 -3.87 -15.71
C ASN A 95 18.23 -5.17 -15.83
N GLY A 96 18.47 -5.61 -17.06
CA GLY A 96 19.32 -6.76 -17.28
C GLY A 96 18.86 -7.66 -18.40
N LEU A 97 19.55 -8.76 -18.54
CA LEU A 97 19.40 -9.73 -19.60
C LEU A 97 18.78 -11.03 -19.06
N LEU A 98 17.67 -11.44 -19.66
CA LEU A 98 17.11 -12.78 -19.50
C LEU A 98 17.54 -13.66 -20.67
N THR A 99 17.85 -14.92 -20.40
CA THR A 99 18.28 -15.88 -21.41
C THR A 99 17.44 -17.15 -21.33
N TRP A 100 16.89 -17.58 -22.45
CA TRP A 100 16.24 -18.88 -22.61
C TRP A 100 17.06 -19.70 -23.61
N SER A 101 17.70 -20.75 -23.13
CA SER A 101 18.58 -21.56 -23.97
C SER A 101 17.83 -22.65 -24.72
N GLY A 102 18.32 -22.97 -25.93
CA GLY A 102 17.86 -24.08 -26.75
C GLY A 102 16.48 -23.87 -27.38
N VAL A 103 16.06 -22.64 -27.56
CA VAL A 103 14.87 -22.28 -28.33
C VAL A 103 15.08 -22.66 -29.79
N THR A 104 14.02 -23.07 -30.49
CA THR A 104 14.07 -23.40 -31.92
C THR A 104 13.38 -22.29 -32.71
N ASP A 105 14.05 -21.76 -33.70
CA ASP A 105 13.48 -20.74 -34.60
C ASP A 105 12.57 -21.34 -35.69
N THR A 106 12.05 -20.49 -36.58
CA THR A 106 11.18 -20.88 -37.69
C THR A 106 11.88 -21.78 -38.73
N ASP A 107 13.19 -21.75 -38.79
CA ASP A 107 14.00 -22.53 -39.75
C ASP A 107 14.48 -23.87 -39.12
N GLY A 108 14.14 -24.12 -37.85
CA GLY A 108 14.49 -25.32 -37.12
C GLY A 108 15.88 -25.25 -36.44
N GLU A 109 16.51 -24.10 -36.44
CA GLU A 109 17.81 -23.86 -35.82
C GLU A 109 17.67 -23.60 -34.33
N LYS A 110 18.60 -24.11 -33.52
CA LYS A 110 18.62 -23.86 -32.06
C LYS A 110 19.44 -22.64 -31.75
N TYR A 111 18.86 -21.79 -30.91
CA TYR A 111 19.49 -20.57 -30.41
C TYR A 111 19.15 -20.29 -28.94
N ASP A 112 19.90 -19.39 -28.33
CA ASP A 112 19.56 -18.84 -27.02
C ASP A 112 18.84 -17.51 -27.23
N HIS A 113 17.58 -17.45 -26.80
CA HIS A 113 16.80 -16.22 -26.85
C HIS A 113 17.24 -15.27 -25.73
N LEU A 114 17.60 -14.06 -26.10
CA LEU A 114 18.08 -13.02 -25.21
C LEU A 114 17.07 -11.87 -25.17
N LEU A 115 16.52 -11.60 -23.97
CA LEU A 115 15.67 -10.44 -23.71
C LEU A 115 16.40 -9.46 -22.81
N ASN A 116 16.73 -8.31 -23.34
CA ASN A 116 17.34 -7.23 -22.58
C ASN A 116 16.27 -6.23 -22.15
N LEU A 117 16.08 -6.12 -20.82
CA LEU A 117 15.19 -5.13 -20.19
C LEU A 117 16.00 -3.87 -19.89
N ASN A 118 15.58 -2.73 -20.45
CA ASN A 118 16.23 -1.46 -20.22
C ASN A 118 15.26 -0.50 -19.50
N ASN A 119 15.59 -0.17 -18.24
CA ASN A 119 14.79 0.69 -17.36
C ASN A 119 13.31 0.28 -17.28
N TRP A 120 13.06 -1.03 -17.29
CA TRP A 120 11.73 -1.54 -17.08
C TRP A 120 11.23 -1.13 -15.70
N THR A 121 10.12 -0.42 -15.68
CA THR A 121 9.47 0.01 -14.45
C THR A 121 8.04 -0.47 -14.46
N GLU A 122 7.62 -1.11 -13.38
CA GLU A 122 6.25 -1.56 -13.20
C GLU A 122 5.69 -0.97 -11.91
N GLN A 123 4.53 -0.32 -12.01
CA GLN A 123 3.83 0.29 -10.90
C GLN A 123 2.52 -0.45 -10.65
N HIS A 124 2.31 -0.84 -9.39
CA HIS A 124 1.11 -1.47 -8.91
C HIS A 124 0.31 -0.50 -8.05
N ASN A 125 -1.01 -0.45 -8.29
CA ASN A 125 -1.93 0.40 -7.56
C ASN A 125 -3.13 -0.43 -7.09
N TYR A 126 -3.39 -0.39 -5.79
CA TYR A 126 -4.43 -1.15 -5.13
C TYR A 126 -5.35 -0.22 -4.36
N TRP A 127 -6.66 -0.27 -4.63
CA TRP A 127 -7.68 0.45 -3.90
C TRP A 127 -8.62 -0.52 -3.21
N ALA A 128 -8.94 -0.25 -1.96
CA ALA A 128 -9.83 -1.06 -1.17
C ALA A 128 -10.76 -0.21 -0.30
N VAL A 129 -11.92 -0.77 0.03
CA VAL A 129 -12.73 -0.35 1.17
C VAL A 129 -12.38 -1.27 2.33
N GLU A 130 -12.12 -0.68 3.49
CA GLU A 130 -11.82 -1.40 4.71
C GLU A 130 -12.84 -1.08 5.79
N ILE A 131 -13.22 -2.07 6.58
CA ILE A 131 -14.16 -1.93 7.69
C ILE A 131 -13.36 -2.11 8.99
N PRO A 132 -12.89 -1.03 9.63
CA PRO A 132 -12.14 -1.09 10.87
C PRO A 132 -13.05 -1.33 12.08
N VAL A 133 -12.52 -2.13 13.00
CA VAL A 133 -13.03 -2.28 14.37
C VAL A 133 -11.85 -2.15 15.32
N SER A 134 -11.92 -1.25 16.29
CA SER A 134 -10.79 -0.95 17.17
C SER A 134 -11.20 -0.57 18.58
N PHE A 135 -10.22 -0.68 19.48
CA PHE A 135 -10.22 0.05 20.73
C PHE A 135 -9.66 1.45 20.48
N VAL A 136 -10.35 2.44 21.04
CA VAL A 136 -9.92 3.83 21.03
C VAL A 136 -9.62 4.29 22.44
N PHE A 137 -8.51 5.03 22.58
CA PHE A 137 -8.06 5.60 23.83
C PHE A 137 -7.90 7.12 23.65
N SER A 138 -8.27 7.88 24.70
CA SER A 138 -8.14 9.33 24.68
C SER A 138 -7.83 9.82 26.10
N PHE A 139 -6.62 10.33 26.31
CA PHE A 139 -6.13 10.77 27.62
C PHE A 139 -5.88 12.28 27.61
N PRO A 140 -6.44 13.04 28.55
CA PRO A 140 -6.11 14.46 28.68
C PRO A 140 -4.66 14.66 29.14
N VAL A 141 -3.90 15.44 28.38
CA VAL A 141 -2.54 15.89 28.77
C VAL A 141 -2.60 17.25 29.41
N VAL A 142 -3.37 18.14 28.78
CA VAL A 142 -3.73 19.44 29.33
C VAL A 142 -5.24 19.49 29.32
N GLN A 143 -5.82 19.61 30.48
CA GLN A 143 -7.28 19.58 30.64
C GLN A 143 -7.93 20.59 29.71
N ASP A 144 -8.93 20.13 28.95
CA ASP A 144 -9.72 20.90 27.98
C ASP A 144 -8.93 21.55 26.82
N LYS A 145 -7.64 21.20 26.64
CA LYS A 145 -6.79 21.80 25.59
C LYS A 145 -6.08 20.78 24.70
N LEU A 146 -5.70 19.63 25.25
CA LEU A 146 -4.90 18.65 24.52
C LEU A 146 -5.15 17.24 25.05
N TYR A 147 -5.48 16.34 24.15
CA TYR A 147 -5.63 14.92 24.42
C TYR A 147 -4.63 14.11 23.59
N ILE A 148 -4.01 13.10 24.18
CA ILE A 148 -3.33 12.05 23.42
C ILE A 148 -4.38 11.02 23.04
N THR A 149 -4.40 10.65 21.76
CA THR A 149 -5.30 9.63 21.22
C THR A 149 -4.50 8.44 20.71
N ALA A 150 -5.04 7.26 20.89
CA ALA A 150 -4.50 6.04 20.31
C ALA A 150 -5.65 5.12 19.88
N GLN A 151 -5.46 4.40 18.77
CA GLN A 151 -6.38 3.36 18.33
C GLN A 151 -5.59 2.11 17.95
N VAL A 152 -6.11 0.94 18.24
CA VAL A 152 -5.55 -0.34 17.82
C VAL A 152 -6.68 -1.29 17.48
N GLY A 153 -6.57 -1.96 16.35
CA GLY A 153 -7.65 -2.81 15.89
C GLY A 153 -7.32 -3.64 14.66
N GLY A 154 -8.37 -4.20 14.09
CA GLY A 154 -8.31 -4.94 12.84
C GLY A 154 -9.28 -4.38 11.83
N THR A 155 -8.99 -4.62 10.54
CA THR A 155 -9.89 -4.26 9.44
C THR A 155 -10.18 -5.47 8.57
N TYR A 156 -11.37 -5.50 8.01
CA TYR A 156 -11.73 -6.38 6.90
C TYR A 156 -11.72 -5.58 5.61
N GLY A 157 -10.83 -5.94 4.67
CA GLY A 157 -10.62 -5.23 3.43
C GLY A 157 -11.29 -5.90 2.23
N ILE A 158 -11.99 -5.10 1.42
CA ILE A 158 -12.65 -5.49 0.18
C ILE A 158 -11.99 -4.71 -0.96
N PRO A 159 -11.22 -5.38 -1.85
CA PRO A 159 -10.55 -4.71 -2.94
C PRO A 159 -11.54 -4.19 -3.99
N LEU A 160 -11.45 -2.91 -4.30
CA LEU A 160 -12.20 -2.27 -5.37
C LEU A 160 -11.49 -2.40 -6.71
N SER A 161 -10.20 -2.05 -6.73
CA SER A 161 -9.38 -2.01 -7.93
C SER A 161 -7.97 -2.46 -7.63
N ALA A 162 -7.41 -3.26 -8.52
CA ALA A 162 -6.03 -3.68 -8.51
C ALA A 162 -5.49 -3.59 -9.95
N LYS A 163 -4.56 -2.68 -10.20
CA LYS A 163 -4.06 -2.39 -11.54
C LYS A 163 -2.54 -2.33 -11.53
N TYR A 164 -1.96 -2.69 -12.68
CA TYR A 164 -0.55 -2.47 -12.94
C TYR A 164 -0.36 -1.64 -14.22
N ALA A 165 0.76 -0.95 -14.28
CA ALA A 165 1.23 -0.26 -15.46
C ALA A 165 2.75 -0.42 -15.54
N GLY A 166 3.21 -0.96 -16.66
CA GLY A 166 4.63 -1.08 -16.98
C GLY A 166 5.07 0.03 -17.94
N SER A 167 6.36 0.31 -17.94
CA SER A 167 7.01 1.18 -18.94
C SER A 167 8.48 0.83 -19.04
N GLY A 168 9.03 0.91 -20.24
CA GLY A 168 10.44 0.62 -20.50
C GLY A 168 10.69 0.30 -21.94
N SER A 169 11.88 -0.21 -22.24
CA SER A 169 12.21 -0.75 -23.53
C SER A 169 12.70 -2.19 -23.43
N LEU A 170 12.36 -2.99 -24.42
CA LEU A 170 12.70 -4.38 -24.56
C LEU A 170 13.56 -4.55 -25.83
N THR A 171 14.60 -5.36 -25.77
CA THR A 171 15.37 -5.76 -26.94
C THR A 171 15.45 -7.27 -26.98
N HIS A 172 14.89 -7.85 -28.04
CA HIS A 172 14.94 -9.27 -28.33
C HIS A 172 16.09 -9.57 -29.29
N SER A 173 16.90 -10.57 -28.98
CA SER A 173 17.98 -11.06 -29.85
C SER A 173 18.17 -12.55 -29.67
N GLY A 174 18.78 -13.20 -30.65
CA GLY A 174 19.10 -14.63 -30.61
C GLY A 174 20.60 -14.87 -30.72
N TYR A 175 21.17 -15.63 -29.79
CA TYR A 175 22.55 -16.09 -29.88
C TYR A 175 22.60 -17.49 -30.44
N TYR A 176 23.24 -17.63 -31.58
CA TYR A 176 23.46 -18.91 -32.29
C TYR A 176 24.86 -19.41 -31.98
N ALA A 177 24.96 -20.34 -31.07
CA ALA A 177 26.22 -20.91 -30.60
C ALA A 177 27.06 -21.56 -31.75
N PRO A 178 26.46 -22.30 -32.72
CA PRO A 178 27.23 -22.89 -33.83
C PRO A 178 27.96 -21.88 -34.69
N TRP A 179 27.44 -20.65 -34.75
CA TRP A 179 28.02 -19.59 -35.54
C TRP A 179 28.75 -18.54 -34.71
N GLY A 180 28.68 -18.65 -33.38
CA GLY A 180 29.26 -17.65 -32.49
C GLY A 180 28.69 -16.23 -32.69
N MET A 181 27.44 -16.13 -33.13
CA MET A 181 26.87 -14.87 -33.62
C MET A 181 25.55 -14.53 -32.87
N THR A 182 25.38 -13.27 -32.53
CA THR A 182 24.11 -12.75 -32.02
C THR A 182 23.39 -12.01 -33.14
N LEU A 183 22.17 -12.45 -33.44
CA LEU A 183 21.28 -11.76 -34.37
C LEU A 183 20.35 -10.85 -33.56
N ALA A 184 20.38 -9.58 -33.94
CA ALA A 184 19.45 -8.56 -33.49
C ALA A 184 18.86 -7.87 -34.72
N ASP A 185 17.75 -7.19 -34.57
CA ASP A 185 17.12 -6.43 -35.64
C ASP A 185 16.70 -7.30 -36.86
N LYS A 186 16.17 -8.48 -36.56
CA LYS A 186 15.59 -9.43 -37.52
C LYS A 186 14.15 -9.73 -37.14
N PRO A 187 13.17 -8.85 -37.44
CA PRO A 187 11.78 -9.00 -37.05
C PRO A 187 11.12 -10.31 -37.50
N ASN A 188 11.56 -10.86 -38.67
CA ASN A 188 11.05 -12.14 -39.18
C ASN A 188 11.43 -13.35 -38.29
N HIS A 189 12.51 -13.22 -37.51
CA HIS A 189 12.92 -14.20 -36.51
C HIS A 189 12.48 -13.81 -35.08
N GLY A 190 11.73 -12.71 -34.97
CA GLY A 190 11.28 -12.19 -33.68
C GLY A 190 12.33 -11.38 -32.91
N PHE A 191 13.41 -10.95 -33.57
CA PHE A 191 14.46 -10.14 -32.96
C PHE A 191 14.25 -8.66 -33.32
N TYR A 192 13.84 -7.88 -32.33
CA TYR A 192 13.53 -6.46 -32.51
C TYR A 192 13.68 -5.69 -31.19
N THR A 193 13.72 -4.39 -31.30
CA THR A 193 13.70 -3.49 -30.13
C THR A 193 12.37 -2.76 -30.09
N GLU A 194 11.66 -2.90 -28.99
CA GLU A 194 10.46 -2.15 -28.71
C GLU A 194 10.76 -1.04 -27.71
N GLN A 195 10.67 0.21 -28.19
CA GLN A 195 10.83 1.38 -27.34
C GLN A 195 9.47 1.89 -26.87
N GLY A 196 9.39 2.25 -25.57
CA GLY A 196 8.15 2.79 -25.02
C GLY A 196 7.05 1.75 -24.83
N PHE A 197 7.43 0.50 -24.63
CA PHE A 197 6.49 -0.55 -24.27
C PHE A 197 5.78 -0.25 -22.94
N ASN A 198 4.43 -0.18 -22.96
CA ASN A 198 3.62 0.27 -21.83
C ASN A 198 2.47 -0.70 -21.55
N PRO A 199 2.72 -1.91 -21.03
CA PRO A 199 1.68 -2.85 -20.69
C PRO A 199 0.86 -2.34 -19.50
N LYS A 200 -0.45 -2.61 -19.55
CA LYS A 200 -1.40 -2.27 -18.49
C LYS A 200 -2.36 -3.41 -18.31
N GLY A 201 -2.74 -3.67 -17.08
CA GLY A 201 -3.72 -4.71 -16.79
C GLY A 201 -4.24 -4.65 -15.37
N THR A 202 -4.98 -5.70 -15.03
CA THR A 202 -5.58 -5.88 -13.71
C THR A 202 -4.90 -7.02 -12.97
N LEU A 203 -4.74 -6.85 -11.66
CA LEU A 203 -4.22 -7.87 -10.76
C LEU A 203 -5.37 -8.69 -10.17
N SER A 204 -5.08 -9.92 -9.79
CA SER A 204 -5.99 -10.71 -8.98
C SER A 204 -6.20 -10.04 -7.62
N LYS A 205 -7.40 -10.16 -7.06
CA LYS A 205 -7.78 -9.51 -5.82
C LYS A 205 -8.59 -10.44 -4.94
N LYS A 206 -8.30 -10.41 -3.63
CA LYS A 206 -9.00 -11.17 -2.60
C LYS A 206 -9.28 -10.29 -1.41
N ASN A 207 -10.37 -10.57 -0.71
CA ASN A 207 -10.64 -9.98 0.60
C ASN A 207 -9.53 -10.37 1.57
N TYR A 208 -9.23 -9.47 2.50
CA TYR A 208 -8.08 -9.61 3.38
C TYR A 208 -8.36 -9.04 4.77
N TRP A 209 -7.50 -9.40 5.70
CA TRP A 209 -7.51 -8.88 7.05
C TRP A 209 -6.23 -8.07 7.29
N THR A 210 -6.38 -6.92 7.94
CA THR A 210 -5.26 -6.11 8.41
C THR A 210 -5.34 -5.89 9.91
N VAL A 211 -4.21 -5.57 10.50
CA VAL A 211 -4.13 -4.93 11.81
C VAL A 211 -3.65 -3.51 11.62
N PHE A 212 -4.11 -2.62 12.47
CA PHE A 212 -3.68 -1.24 12.42
C PHE A 212 -3.46 -0.66 13.81
N ALA A 213 -2.65 0.37 13.85
CA ALA A 213 -2.45 1.21 15.01
C ALA A 213 -2.41 2.67 14.56
N LYS A 214 -3.04 3.54 15.35
CA LYS A 214 -2.98 5.00 15.19
C LYS A 214 -2.59 5.61 16.52
N ALA A 215 -1.81 6.68 16.48
CA ALA A 215 -1.45 7.45 17.67
C ALA A 215 -1.26 8.92 17.30
N GLY A 216 -1.72 9.81 18.15
CA GLY A 216 -1.64 11.23 17.88
C GLY A 216 -2.26 12.09 18.96
N VAL A 217 -2.74 13.24 18.53
CA VAL A 217 -3.34 14.24 19.40
C VAL A 217 -4.71 14.67 18.91
N ALA A 218 -5.58 14.98 19.88
CA ALA A 218 -6.84 15.68 19.62
C ALA A 218 -6.78 17.05 20.31
N ILE A 219 -7.09 18.08 19.56
CA ILE A 219 -7.04 19.47 20.00
C ILE A 219 -8.48 20.02 19.90
N PRO A 220 -9.13 20.32 21.00
CA PRO A 220 -10.42 20.97 20.99
C PRO A 220 -10.37 22.31 20.27
N LEU A 221 -11.21 22.49 19.24
CA LEU A 221 -11.34 23.73 18.47
C LEU A 221 -12.48 24.58 19.03
N VAL A 222 -13.62 23.94 19.19
CA VAL A 222 -14.82 24.52 19.76
C VAL A 222 -15.54 23.44 20.57
N GLU A 223 -16.63 23.80 21.23
CA GLU A 223 -17.47 22.84 21.95
C GLU A 223 -17.88 21.68 21.04
N HIS A 224 -17.62 20.45 21.46
CA HIS A 224 -17.91 19.20 20.75
C HIS A 224 -17.11 18.94 19.46
N LEU A 225 -16.15 19.77 19.08
CA LEU A 225 -15.36 19.55 17.86
C LEU A 225 -13.86 19.60 18.16
N ASP A 226 -13.18 18.50 17.89
CA ASP A 226 -11.73 18.37 18.03
C ASP A 226 -11.06 18.28 16.66
N LEU A 227 -9.89 18.85 16.53
CA LEU A 227 -8.94 18.57 15.46
C LEU A 227 -8.11 17.34 15.82
N LEU A 228 -8.05 16.36 14.94
CA LEU A 228 -7.22 15.18 15.06
C LEU A 228 -5.98 15.31 14.19
N VAL A 229 -4.82 14.97 14.76
CA VAL A 229 -3.57 14.79 14.01
C VAL A 229 -2.93 13.50 14.51
N GLN A 230 -2.85 12.48 13.65
CA GLN A 230 -2.44 11.14 14.05
C GLN A 230 -1.45 10.55 13.05
N ALA A 231 -0.49 9.77 13.55
CA ALA A 231 0.28 8.83 12.74
C ALA A 231 -0.48 7.50 12.68
N TYR A 232 -0.43 6.83 11.53
CA TYR A 232 -1.04 5.52 11.36
C TYR A 232 -0.05 4.50 10.81
N PHE A 233 -0.29 3.24 11.14
CA PHE A 233 0.39 2.07 10.59
C PHE A 233 -0.63 0.96 10.33
N ASN A 234 -0.65 0.43 9.08
CA ASN A 234 -1.50 -0.68 8.66
C ASN A 234 -0.62 -1.83 8.18
N TYR A 235 -0.99 -3.06 8.50
CA TYR A 235 -0.28 -4.27 8.07
C TYR A 235 -1.27 -5.40 7.74
N ALA A 236 -1.19 -5.93 6.51
CA ALA A 236 -2.04 -7.03 6.10
C ALA A 236 -1.56 -8.38 6.67
N LEU A 237 -2.46 -9.05 7.38
CA LEU A 237 -2.24 -10.39 7.90
C LEU A 237 -2.40 -11.44 6.81
N THR A 238 -3.35 -11.24 5.90
CA THR A 238 -3.64 -12.12 4.78
C THR A 238 -3.30 -11.45 3.46
N ALA A 239 -3.07 -12.24 2.43
CA ALA A 239 -2.75 -11.71 1.11
C ALA A 239 -3.97 -11.09 0.44
N ILE A 240 -3.79 -9.92 -0.19
CA ILE A 240 -4.83 -9.22 -0.96
C ILE A 240 -4.95 -9.69 -2.40
N GLY A 241 -4.03 -10.52 -2.86
CA GLY A 241 -4.01 -11.15 -4.17
C GLY A 241 -3.20 -12.42 -4.14
N GLN A 242 -3.47 -13.33 -5.06
CA GLN A 242 -2.65 -14.51 -5.30
C GLN A 242 -1.85 -14.34 -6.58
N SER A 243 -0.60 -14.76 -6.53
CA SER A 243 0.12 -15.17 -7.72
C SER A 243 -0.61 -16.37 -8.31
N GLY A 244 -1.10 -16.28 -9.51
CA GLY A 244 -1.81 -17.41 -10.10
C GLY A 244 -2.51 -17.13 -11.42
N SER A 245 -2.47 -15.91 -11.92
CA SER A 245 -2.82 -15.68 -13.33
C SER A 245 -1.57 -15.93 -14.18
N ASN A 246 -1.74 -16.67 -15.25
CA ASN A 246 -0.69 -17.01 -16.24
C ASN A 246 -0.24 -15.80 -17.08
N GLU A 247 -0.29 -14.60 -16.51
CA GLU A 247 -0.02 -13.35 -17.21
C GLU A 247 1.33 -12.80 -16.76
N THR A 248 2.38 -13.33 -17.30
CA THR A 248 3.76 -12.95 -16.98
C THR A 248 4.54 -12.60 -18.23
N LEU A 249 5.63 -11.91 -18.04
CA LEU A 249 6.65 -11.81 -19.07
C LEU A 249 7.17 -13.24 -19.34
N GLY A 250 6.67 -13.87 -20.38
CA GLY A 250 7.02 -15.21 -20.80
C GLY A 250 7.31 -15.25 -22.27
N PHE A 251 8.24 -16.09 -22.66
CA PHE A 251 8.50 -16.39 -24.05
C PHE A 251 7.56 -17.51 -24.51
N ARG A 252 6.81 -17.28 -25.57
CA ARG A 252 5.98 -18.31 -26.20
C ARG A 252 6.77 -19.02 -27.29
N ASN A 253 6.98 -20.32 -27.11
CA ASN A 253 7.70 -21.14 -28.07
C ASN A 253 6.91 -21.40 -29.37
N ASP A 254 5.59 -21.20 -29.36
CA ASP A 254 4.73 -21.31 -30.54
C ASP A 254 4.81 -20.06 -31.46
N ARG A 255 5.40 -18.99 -30.98
CA ARG A 255 5.63 -17.75 -31.72
C ARG A 255 6.99 -17.16 -31.33
N PRO A 256 8.09 -17.69 -31.90
CA PRO A 256 9.41 -17.18 -31.59
C PRO A 256 9.48 -15.65 -31.75
N GLY A 257 9.96 -14.96 -30.74
CA GLY A 257 10.08 -13.51 -30.74
C GLY A 257 8.79 -12.71 -30.51
N GLN A 258 7.67 -13.36 -30.26
CA GLN A 258 6.48 -12.68 -29.77
C GLN A 258 6.31 -12.96 -28.29
N GLU A 259 6.47 -11.95 -27.47
CA GLU A 259 6.23 -12.02 -26.03
C GLU A 259 4.92 -11.34 -25.70
N GLU A 260 4.11 -12.00 -24.89
CA GLU A 260 3.06 -11.31 -24.17
C GLU A 260 3.66 -10.79 -22.87
N ALA A 261 4.02 -9.53 -22.89
CA ALA A 261 4.47 -8.87 -21.69
C ALA A 261 3.26 -8.53 -20.84
N HIS A 262 2.99 -9.37 -19.88
CA HIS A 262 2.14 -9.06 -18.76
C HIS A 262 3.02 -8.60 -17.59
N TYR A 263 2.40 -8.12 -16.52
CA TYR A 263 3.21 -7.74 -15.36
C TYR A 263 3.94 -8.98 -14.80
N PHE A 264 5.25 -8.97 -14.87
CA PHE A 264 6.08 -10.13 -14.52
C PHE A 264 6.23 -10.36 -13.01
N MET A 265 5.62 -9.49 -12.21
CA MET A 265 5.72 -9.59 -10.77
C MET A 265 4.78 -10.62 -10.13
N GLN A 266 3.76 -11.10 -10.82
CA GLN A 266 2.87 -12.14 -10.27
C GLN A 266 3.35 -13.56 -10.53
N ASN A 267 3.76 -13.85 -11.77
CA ASN A 267 4.27 -15.16 -12.13
C ASN A 267 5.30 -15.00 -13.23
N TYR A 268 6.47 -15.45 -13.00
CA TYR A 268 7.43 -15.71 -14.05
C TYR A 268 7.55 -17.22 -14.23
N THR A 269 7.27 -17.69 -15.42
CA THR A 269 7.43 -19.09 -15.75
C THR A 269 8.55 -19.20 -16.76
N ASP A 270 9.67 -19.76 -16.34
CA ASP A 270 10.71 -20.17 -17.25
C ASP A 270 10.16 -21.28 -18.15
N LEU A 271 10.45 -21.26 -19.45
CA LEU A 271 10.06 -22.30 -20.41
C LEU A 271 10.57 -23.69 -20.04
N SER A 272 11.64 -23.76 -19.27
CA SER A 272 12.25 -25.03 -18.85
C SER A 272 11.70 -25.53 -17.50
N ASN A 273 11.13 -24.68 -16.69
CA ASN A 273 10.51 -25.06 -15.42
C ASN A 273 9.79 -23.91 -14.74
N THR A 274 8.68 -24.24 -14.14
CA THR A 274 7.82 -23.34 -13.41
C THR A 274 8.47 -22.82 -12.14
N SER A 275 9.20 -21.73 -12.19
CA SER A 275 9.57 -21.01 -11.00
C SER A 275 8.64 -19.81 -10.79
N VAL A 276 7.89 -19.84 -9.70
CA VAL A 276 7.05 -18.73 -9.29
C VAL A 276 7.92 -17.65 -8.68
N ILE A 277 8.00 -16.50 -9.33
CA ILE A 277 8.85 -15.38 -8.87
C ILE A 277 8.23 -14.59 -7.75
N THR A 278 6.91 -14.58 -7.62
CA THR A 278 6.21 -13.72 -6.66
C THR A 278 5.47 -14.50 -5.61
N GLY A 279 5.63 -14.07 -4.37
CA GLY A 279 4.82 -14.48 -3.24
C GLY A 279 3.48 -13.74 -3.18
N ALA A 280 2.74 -14.03 -2.13
CA ALA A 280 1.49 -13.37 -1.82
C ALA A 280 1.69 -11.86 -1.52
N PHE A 281 0.82 -10.99 -2.02
CA PHE A 281 0.84 -9.57 -1.71
C PHE A 281 0.30 -9.33 -0.31
N LYS A 282 1.15 -8.83 0.59
CA LYS A 282 0.80 -8.43 1.96
C LYS A 282 1.10 -6.95 2.16
N PRO A 283 0.16 -6.06 1.83
CA PRO A 283 0.41 -4.63 1.91
C PRO A 283 0.63 -4.17 3.34
N TRP A 284 1.41 -3.10 3.44
CA TRP A 284 1.54 -2.31 4.64
C TRP A 284 1.62 -0.83 4.27
N SER A 285 1.23 0.02 5.18
CA SER A 285 1.33 1.46 5.01
C SER A 285 1.63 2.16 6.33
N VAL A 286 2.29 3.31 6.22
CA VAL A 286 2.57 4.22 7.33
C VAL A 286 2.41 5.65 6.85
N GLY A 287 1.84 6.50 7.67
CA GLY A 287 1.63 7.89 7.30
C GLY A 287 1.08 8.75 8.42
N LEU A 288 0.62 9.92 8.01
CA LEU A 288 -0.05 10.88 8.87
C LEU A 288 -1.46 11.12 8.36
N GLU A 289 -2.38 11.31 9.29
CA GLU A 289 -3.76 11.71 8.99
C GLU A 289 -4.13 12.92 9.81
N ILE A 290 -5.03 13.72 9.24
CA ILE A 290 -5.64 14.88 9.86
C ILE A 290 -7.15 14.80 9.66
N GLY A 291 -7.90 15.25 10.64
CA GLY A 291 -9.35 15.24 10.55
C GLY A 291 -10.03 15.90 11.72
N VAL A 292 -11.31 15.65 11.85
CA VAL A 292 -12.14 16.20 12.92
C VAL A 292 -12.90 15.08 13.63
N ARG A 293 -13.10 15.28 14.91
CA ARG A 293 -13.95 14.44 15.74
C ARG A 293 -15.07 15.31 16.33
N TYR A 294 -16.31 14.95 16.05
CA TYR A 294 -17.49 15.59 16.60
C TYR A 294 -18.08 14.75 17.72
N THR A 295 -18.04 15.25 18.95
CA THR A 295 -18.61 14.58 20.12
C THR A 295 -20.09 14.90 20.22
N ILE A 296 -20.92 13.86 20.26
CA ILE A 296 -22.38 14.01 20.34
C ILE A 296 -22.74 14.55 21.74
N PRO A 297 -23.46 15.69 21.81
CA PRO A 297 -23.88 16.23 23.11
C PRO A 297 -24.81 15.23 23.79
N THR A 298 -24.39 14.66 24.90
CA THR A 298 -25.24 13.84 25.76
C THR A 298 -25.77 14.68 26.91
N LYS A 299 -27.08 14.60 27.18
CA LYS A 299 -27.62 15.16 28.43
C LYS A 299 -26.85 14.52 29.59
N LYS A 300 -26.32 15.32 30.51
CA LYS A 300 -25.65 14.89 31.75
C LYS A 300 -26.54 13.89 32.50
N THR A 301 -26.51 12.65 32.16
CA THR A 301 -26.85 11.55 33.04
C THR A 301 -25.61 11.27 33.86
N ASN A 302 -25.71 11.25 35.18
CA ASN A 302 -24.62 10.92 36.09
C ASN A 302 -23.91 9.66 35.58
N THR A 303 -22.88 9.84 34.78
CA THR A 303 -22.06 8.74 34.24
C THR A 303 -21.25 8.26 35.44
N TYR A 304 -21.58 7.06 35.92
CA TYR A 304 -20.80 6.42 36.95
C TYR A 304 -19.35 6.32 36.47
N PRO A 305 -18.39 6.83 37.25
CA PRO A 305 -16.98 6.65 36.89
C PRO A 305 -16.73 5.14 36.81
N CYS A 306 -15.98 4.72 35.80
CA CYS A 306 -15.55 3.34 35.65
C CYS A 306 -14.84 2.91 36.95
N ARG A 307 -15.53 2.19 37.81
CA ARG A 307 -14.99 1.66 39.07
C ARG A 307 -13.88 0.62 38.87
N CYS A 308 -13.60 0.21 37.64
CA CYS A 308 -12.69 -0.88 37.36
C CYS A 308 -11.21 -0.59 37.63
N LEU A 309 -10.79 0.67 37.74
CA LEU A 309 -9.38 1.02 37.98
C LEU A 309 -9.08 1.73 39.30
N TYR A 310 -10.10 2.17 40.04
CA TYR A 310 -9.87 2.95 41.26
C TYR A 310 -9.60 2.12 42.53
N ASN A 311 -9.89 0.81 42.54
CA ASN A 311 -9.72 -0.05 43.71
C ASN A 311 -8.41 -0.81 43.80
N TYR A 312 -7.43 -0.56 42.92
CA TYR A 312 -6.15 -1.28 42.95
C TYR A 312 -4.94 -0.45 43.47
N TRP A 313 -5.15 0.80 43.86
CA TRP A 313 -4.06 1.67 44.33
C TRP A 313 -4.37 2.40 45.65
N MET A 314 -5.13 1.80 46.56
CA MET A 314 -5.16 2.17 47.98
C MET A 314 -4.75 0.97 48.83
#